data_ff4361da18e1693dab8a852b82ec293c
#
_entry.id   ff4361da18e1693dab8a852b82ec293c
#
_cell.length_a   1.000
_cell.length_b   1.000
_cell.length_c   1.000
_cell.angle_alpha   90.00
_cell.angle_beta   90.00
_cell.angle_gamma   90.00
#
_symmetry.space_group_name_H-M   'P 1'
#
loop_
_entity.id
_entity.type
_entity.pdbx_description
1 polymer ?
#
loop_
_entity_poly.entity_id
_entity_poly.type
_entity_poly.pdbx_seq_one_letter_code
_entity_poly.pdbx_strand_id
1 'polypeptide(L)'
;MVKVMIFPPNSLILADLVERKGHEVLSLQKAVRQKVKDPDIDSPPMNLTEEDPIKGLKYAAIEVPSGIRGRMSLIGPLIDEAEAAIIVDDAPFGFGCIGCARTNELSAFHLRKKGVPTLELIYPKTKDETTDMVNKINTFLNSLALSKSDNSKNEKDTVEAKNG
;
A
#
# COMPACT_ATOMS: atom_id res chain seq x y z
N MET A 1 6.29 7.28 13.33
CA MET A 1 5.19 7.06 12.38
C MET A 1 5.77 6.47 11.11
N VAL A 2 5.22 5.37 10.58
CA VAL A 2 5.67 4.64 9.38
C VAL A 2 4.57 4.73 8.34
N LYS A 3 4.92 4.90 7.06
CA LYS A 3 3.98 4.88 5.94
C LYS A 3 3.73 3.44 5.51
N VAL A 4 2.54 2.92 5.76
CA VAL A 4 2.16 1.52 5.51
C VAL A 4 1.23 1.43 4.32
N MET A 5 1.67 0.71 3.27
CA MET A 5 0.83 0.35 2.14
C MET A 5 -0.02 -0.86 2.50
N ILE A 6 -1.32 -0.81 2.18
CA ILE A 6 -2.26 -1.90 2.45
C ILE A 6 -2.79 -2.52 1.16
N PHE A 7 -2.98 -3.84 1.19
CA PHE A 7 -3.61 -4.61 0.13
C PHE A 7 -4.71 -5.53 0.69
N PRO A 8 -5.92 -5.48 0.17
CA PRO A 8 -6.43 -4.62 -0.91
C PRO A 8 -6.35 -3.12 -0.58
N PRO A 9 -6.03 -2.26 -1.58
CA PRO A 9 -5.75 -0.83 -1.33
C PRO A 9 -6.99 0.00 -0.94
N ASN A 10 -8.16 -0.61 -0.95
CA ASN A 10 -9.45 -0.01 -0.56
C ASN A 10 -10.01 -0.60 0.74
N SER A 11 -9.26 -1.41 1.48
CA SER A 11 -9.71 -2.02 2.73
C SER A 11 -9.80 -0.99 3.85
N LEU A 12 -11.02 -0.68 4.29
CA LEU A 12 -11.27 0.20 5.43
C LEU A 12 -10.80 -0.40 6.75
N ILE A 13 -10.93 -1.74 6.88
CA ILE A 13 -10.53 -2.47 8.10
C ILE A 13 -9.01 -2.39 8.28
N LEU A 14 -8.25 -2.65 7.22
CA LEU A 14 -6.79 -2.55 7.28
C LEU A 14 -6.34 -1.11 7.54
N ALA A 15 -7.00 -0.13 6.91
CA ALA A 15 -6.71 1.28 7.13
C ALA A 15 -6.92 1.68 8.60
N ASP A 16 -8.05 1.32 9.19
CA ASP A 16 -8.37 1.60 10.59
C ASP A 16 -7.35 0.95 11.54
N LEU A 17 -6.95 -0.31 11.30
CA LEU A 17 -5.95 -1.00 12.12
C LEU A 17 -4.59 -0.29 12.07
N VAL A 18 -4.15 0.16 10.91
CA VAL A 18 -2.89 0.90 10.74
C VAL A 18 -2.94 2.24 11.48
N GLU A 19 -4.02 3.02 11.28
CA GLU A 19 -4.17 4.34 11.88
C GLU A 19 -4.30 4.28 13.41
N ARG A 20 -5.02 3.29 13.97
CA ARG A 20 -5.12 3.06 15.41
C ARG A 20 -3.78 2.73 16.07
N LYS A 21 -2.82 2.22 15.32
CA LYS A 21 -1.45 1.94 15.79
C LYS A 21 -0.50 3.13 15.61
N GLY A 22 -1.01 4.29 15.20
CA GLY A 22 -0.21 5.51 15.05
C GLY A 22 0.67 5.53 13.81
N HIS A 23 0.35 4.74 12.79
CA HIS A 23 1.01 4.75 11.50
C HIS A 23 0.19 5.52 10.45
N GLU A 24 0.82 5.93 9.37
CA GLU A 24 0.15 6.54 8.22
C GLU A 24 -0.23 5.46 7.21
N VAL A 25 -1.52 5.37 6.87
CA VAL A 25 -1.97 4.47 5.82
C VAL A 25 -1.81 5.11 4.43
N LEU A 26 -1.14 4.40 3.54
CA LEU A 26 -1.12 4.71 2.11
C LEU A 26 -2.27 3.96 1.45
N SER A 27 -3.39 4.66 1.23
CA SER A 27 -4.60 4.09 0.67
C SER A 27 -4.95 4.73 -0.67
N LEU A 28 -5.47 3.91 -1.58
CA LEU A 28 -5.95 4.36 -2.88
C LEU A 28 -7.06 5.41 -2.75
N GLN A 29 -7.87 5.35 -1.69
CA GLN A 29 -8.95 6.30 -1.44
C GLN A 29 -8.47 7.75 -1.30
N LYS A 30 -7.30 7.98 -0.68
CA LYS A 30 -6.70 9.32 -0.59
C LYS A 30 -6.32 9.84 -1.98
N ALA A 31 -5.69 8.99 -2.81
CA ALA A 31 -5.30 9.34 -4.17
C ALA A 31 -6.52 9.63 -5.07
N VAL A 32 -7.56 8.80 -4.99
CA VAL A 32 -8.81 9.00 -5.75
C VAL A 32 -9.54 10.26 -5.29
N ARG A 33 -9.59 10.54 -3.98
CA ARG A 33 -10.23 11.75 -3.45
C ARG A 33 -9.59 13.05 -3.99
N GLN A 34 -8.29 13.06 -4.21
CA GLN A 34 -7.62 14.21 -4.82
C GLN A 34 -8.04 14.40 -6.27
N LYS A 35 -8.19 13.31 -7.01
CA LYS A 35 -8.64 13.34 -8.41
C LYS A 35 -10.11 13.70 -8.58
N VAL A 36 -10.99 13.36 -7.64
CA VAL A 36 -12.43 13.72 -7.71
C VAL A 36 -12.67 15.24 -7.80
N LYS A 37 -11.68 16.04 -7.46
CA LYS A 37 -11.74 17.50 -7.62
C LYS A 37 -11.34 18.00 -9.00
N ASP A 38 -10.87 17.11 -9.86
CA ASP A 38 -10.45 17.44 -11.22
C ASP A 38 -11.67 17.39 -12.16
N PRO A 39 -12.03 18.47 -12.88
CA PRO A 39 -13.17 18.50 -13.76
C PRO A 39 -13.03 17.61 -15.01
N ASP A 40 -11.82 17.18 -15.35
CA ASP A 40 -11.53 16.39 -16.56
C ASP A 40 -11.59 14.86 -16.34
N ILE A 41 -12.26 14.42 -15.27
CA ILE A 41 -12.38 13.00 -14.94
C ILE A 41 -13.45 12.32 -15.76
N ASP A 42 -13.09 11.26 -16.48
CA ASP A 42 -14.02 10.51 -17.31
C ASP A 42 -14.22 9.02 -16.94
N SER A 43 -13.43 8.46 -16.02
CA SER A 43 -13.42 7.02 -15.72
C SER A 43 -13.66 6.66 -14.25
N PRO A 44 -14.92 6.50 -13.81
CA PRO A 44 -15.20 5.91 -12.49
C PRO A 44 -14.87 4.40 -12.48
N PRO A 45 -14.53 3.77 -11.32
CA PRO A 45 -14.48 4.37 -9.98
C PRO A 45 -13.11 4.96 -9.61
N MET A 46 -12.11 4.86 -10.48
CA MET A 46 -10.73 5.26 -10.21
C MET A 46 -10.41 6.68 -10.71
N ASN A 47 -11.35 7.30 -11.39
CA ASN A 47 -11.19 8.64 -11.99
C ASN A 47 -9.91 8.74 -12.83
N LEU A 48 -9.76 7.81 -13.77
CA LEU A 48 -8.63 7.78 -14.70
C LEU A 48 -8.88 8.75 -15.86
N THR A 49 -7.84 9.46 -16.25
CA THR A 49 -7.80 10.30 -17.46
C THR A 49 -7.08 9.57 -18.58
N GLU A 50 -7.09 10.12 -19.80
CA GLU A 50 -6.34 9.57 -20.94
C GLU A 50 -4.82 9.57 -20.72
N GLU A 51 -4.30 10.46 -19.88
CA GLU A 51 -2.89 10.53 -19.54
C GLU A 51 -2.43 9.45 -18.54
N ASP A 52 -3.33 8.93 -17.73
CA ASP A 52 -2.95 8.00 -16.65
C ASP A 52 -2.30 6.71 -17.16
N PRO A 53 -2.73 6.09 -18.26
CA PRO A 53 -2.01 4.95 -18.84
C PRO A 53 -0.59 5.26 -19.30
N ILE A 54 -0.31 6.51 -19.66
CA ILE A 54 1.05 6.97 -20.01
C ILE A 54 1.89 7.14 -18.75
N LYS A 55 1.35 7.80 -17.73
CA LYS A 55 2.00 7.93 -16.40
C LYS A 55 2.29 6.56 -15.78
N GLY A 56 1.40 5.59 -16.00
CA GLY A 56 1.55 4.22 -15.52
C GLY A 56 2.69 3.42 -16.14
N LEU A 57 3.28 3.88 -17.25
CA LEU A 57 4.45 3.23 -17.88
C LEU A 57 5.68 3.20 -16.97
N LYS A 58 5.75 4.04 -15.96
CA LYS A 58 6.79 3.98 -14.93
C LYS A 58 6.74 2.65 -14.13
N TYR A 59 5.56 2.05 -14.02
CA TYR A 59 5.29 0.90 -13.14
C TYR A 59 4.87 -0.36 -13.89
N ALA A 60 4.54 -0.25 -15.17
CA ALA A 60 4.05 -1.36 -15.98
C ALA A 60 4.52 -1.21 -17.43
N ALA A 61 4.92 -2.32 -18.05
CA ALA A 61 5.36 -2.36 -19.43
C ALA A 61 4.24 -1.93 -20.40
N ILE A 62 4.63 -1.53 -21.61
CA ILE A 62 3.68 -1.06 -22.64
C ILE A 62 2.68 -2.14 -23.05
N GLU A 63 3.05 -3.42 -22.98
CA GLU A 63 2.21 -4.57 -23.30
C GLU A 63 1.10 -4.82 -22.27
N VAL A 64 1.22 -4.20 -21.07
CA VAL A 64 0.18 -4.28 -20.05
C VAL A 64 -1.02 -3.43 -20.49
N PRO A 65 -2.26 -3.96 -20.38
CA PRO A 65 -3.45 -3.24 -20.78
C PRO A 65 -3.55 -1.82 -20.17
N SER A 66 -4.01 -0.87 -20.97
CA SER A 66 -4.08 0.55 -20.58
C SER A 66 -4.81 0.79 -19.27
N GLY A 67 -5.90 0.07 -19.01
CA GLY A 67 -6.65 0.17 -17.74
C GLY A 67 -5.84 -0.27 -16.52
N ILE A 68 -4.92 -1.23 -16.67
CA ILE A 68 -3.99 -1.62 -15.58
C ILE A 68 -2.92 -0.56 -15.42
N ARG A 69 -2.34 -0.07 -16.51
CA ARG A 69 -1.36 1.03 -16.47
C ARG A 69 -1.94 2.28 -15.82
N GLY A 70 -3.19 2.63 -16.17
CA GLY A 70 -3.89 3.75 -15.56
C GLY A 70 -4.07 3.59 -14.05
N ARG A 71 -4.41 2.38 -13.56
CA ARG A 71 -4.46 2.10 -12.11
C ARG A 71 -3.08 2.21 -11.47
N MET A 72 -2.05 1.74 -12.13
CA MET A 72 -0.67 1.83 -11.63
C MET A 72 -0.16 3.27 -11.57
N SER A 73 -0.70 4.21 -12.35
CA SER A 73 -0.38 5.64 -12.20
C SER A 73 -0.80 6.21 -10.84
N LEU A 74 -1.84 5.63 -10.22
CA LEU A 74 -2.31 6.02 -8.89
C LEU A 74 -1.64 5.21 -7.77
N ILE A 75 -1.46 3.91 -8.00
CA ILE A 75 -0.94 2.98 -6.97
C ILE A 75 0.59 3.07 -6.89
N GLY A 76 1.27 3.23 -8.01
CA GLY A 76 2.72 3.25 -8.08
C GLY A 76 3.38 4.31 -7.18
N PRO A 77 2.91 5.58 -7.18
CA PRO A 77 3.44 6.58 -6.25
C PRO A 77 3.27 6.20 -4.78
N LEU A 78 2.17 5.52 -4.40
CA LEU A 78 1.98 5.03 -3.03
C LEU A 78 3.00 3.92 -2.70
N ILE A 79 3.30 3.05 -3.67
CA ILE A 79 4.35 2.03 -3.50
C ILE A 79 5.71 2.71 -3.33
N ASP A 80 6.02 3.75 -4.11
CA ASP A 80 7.29 4.49 -3.98
C ASP A 80 7.44 5.10 -2.58
N GLU A 81 6.35 5.56 -1.96
CA GLU A 81 6.36 6.14 -0.63
C GLU A 81 6.32 5.10 0.51
N ALA A 82 5.94 3.85 0.23
CA ALA A 82 5.75 2.83 1.26
C ALA A 82 7.05 2.53 2.02
N GLU A 83 6.99 2.56 3.32
CA GLU A 83 8.06 2.13 4.26
C GLU A 83 7.80 0.75 4.84
N ALA A 84 6.55 0.27 4.77
CA ALA A 84 6.13 -1.08 5.10
C ALA A 84 4.87 -1.44 4.32
N ALA A 85 4.50 -2.73 4.29
CA ALA A 85 3.29 -3.18 3.60
C ALA A 85 2.56 -4.30 4.36
N ILE A 86 1.23 -4.33 4.20
CA ILE A 86 0.37 -5.44 4.61
C ILE A 86 -0.37 -5.92 3.38
N ILE A 87 -0.19 -7.19 3.01
CA ILE A 87 -0.82 -7.83 1.85
C ILE A 87 -1.72 -8.93 2.36
N VAL A 88 -3.02 -8.85 2.05
CA VAL A 88 -3.99 -9.91 2.33
C VAL A 88 -4.43 -10.48 0.99
N ASP A 89 -3.95 -11.68 0.68
CA ASP A 89 -4.27 -12.41 -0.53
C ASP A 89 -5.56 -13.23 -0.39
N ASP A 90 -6.07 -13.72 -1.51
CA ASP A 90 -7.24 -14.61 -1.61
C ASP A 90 -8.54 -14.02 -1.02
N ALA A 91 -8.68 -12.69 -1.03
CA ALA A 91 -9.90 -12.04 -0.59
C ALA A 91 -11.04 -12.28 -1.61
N PRO A 92 -12.15 -12.94 -1.22
CA PRO A 92 -13.20 -13.36 -2.16
C PRO A 92 -13.94 -12.19 -2.83
N PHE A 93 -13.80 -10.98 -2.30
CA PHE A 93 -14.48 -9.77 -2.78
C PHE A 93 -13.59 -8.87 -3.65
N GLY A 94 -12.29 -9.17 -3.73
CA GLY A 94 -11.32 -8.26 -4.35
C GLY A 94 -11.33 -8.27 -5.88
N PHE A 95 -11.99 -9.26 -6.52
CA PHE A 95 -11.51 -9.63 -7.83
C PHE A 95 -12.62 -10.04 -8.80
N GLY A 96 -13.67 -9.25 -8.85
CA GLY A 96 -14.70 -9.41 -9.87
C GLY A 96 -14.22 -9.22 -11.30
N CYS A 97 -12.96 -8.76 -11.52
CA CYS A 97 -12.39 -8.59 -12.85
C CYS A 97 -10.89 -8.93 -12.91
N ILE A 98 -10.48 -9.47 -14.06
CA ILE A 98 -9.07 -9.82 -14.36
C ILE A 98 -8.15 -8.59 -14.24
N GLY A 99 -8.62 -7.41 -14.61
CA GLY A 99 -7.84 -6.17 -14.50
C GLY A 99 -7.48 -5.81 -13.06
N CYS A 100 -8.41 -6.03 -12.12
CA CYS A 100 -8.15 -5.81 -10.70
C CYS A 100 -7.13 -6.81 -10.15
N ALA A 101 -7.31 -8.11 -10.46
CA ALA A 101 -6.39 -9.15 -10.05
C ALA A 101 -4.96 -8.89 -10.55
N ARG A 102 -4.80 -8.60 -11.84
CA ARG A 102 -3.48 -8.27 -12.42
C ARG A 102 -2.86 -7.00 -11.84
N THR A 103 -3.66 -5.98 -11.53
CA THR A 103 -3.17 -4.78 -10.87
C THR A 103 -2.64 -5.11 -9.48
N ASN A 104 -3.34 -5.94 -8.73
CA ASN A 104 -2.93 -6.34 -7.39
C ASN A 104 -1.64 -7.16 -7.40
N GLU A 105 -1.53 -8.15 -8.30
CA GLU A 105 -0.31 -8.94 -8.45
C GLU A 105 0.90 -8.07 -8.82
N LEU A 106 0.72 -7.13 -9.76
CA LEU A 106 1.77 -6.21 -10.17
C LEU A 106 2.20 -5.30 -9.01
N SER A 107 1.24 -4.82 -8.23
CA SER A 107 1.52 -3.98 -7.06
C SER A 107 2.24 -4.75 -5.96
N ALA A 108 1.82 -5.97 -5.67
CA ALA A 108 2.50 -6.86 -4.72
C ALA A 108 3.93 -7.18 -5.18
N PHE A 109 4.13 -7.42 -6.48
CA PHE A 109 5.45 -7.60 -7.07
C PHE A 109 6.36 -6.38 -6.82
N HIS A 110 5.86 -5.17 -7.07
CA HIS A 110 6.64 -3.94 -6.82
C HIS A 110 6.99 -3.75 -5.35
N LEU A 111 6.07 -4.05 -4.42
CA LEU A 111 6.34 -3.99 -2.98
C LEU A 111 7.42 -4.99 -2.55
N ARG A 112 7.32 -6.24 -3.02
CA ARG A 112 8.34 -7.27 -2.77
C ARG A 112 9.71 -6.86 -3.35
N LYS A 113 9.71 -6.32 -4.58
CA LYS A 113 10.95 -5.82 -5.22
C LYS A 113 11.57 -4.66 -4.46
N LYS A 114 10.76 -3.81 -3.86
CA LYS A 114 11.24 -2.67 -3.06
C LYS A 114 11.93 -3.13 -1.77
N GLY A 115 11.62 -4.32 -1.25
CA GLY A 115 12.27 -4.91 -0.08
C GLY A 115 11.89 -4.26 1.26
N VAL A 116 10.76 -3.57 1.33
CA VAL A 116 10.25 -3.03 2.61
C VAL A 116 9.71 -4.16 3.49
N PRO A 117 9.71 -4.01 4.82
CA PRO A 117 9.05 -4.94 5.73
C PRO A 117 7.61 -5.20 5.28
N THR A 118 7.29 -6.45 4.99
CA THR A 118 5.98 -6.82 4.44
C THR A 118 5.38 -7.96 5.22
N LEU A 119 4.14 -7.79 5.68
CA LEU A 119 3.32 -8.84 6.26
C LEU A 119 2.39 -9.39 5.19
N GLU A 120 2.58 -10.65 4.81
CA GLU A 120 1.71 -11.36 3.87
C GLU A 120 0.77 -12.30 4.64
N LEU A 121 -0.52 -12.20 4.36
CA LEU A 121 -1.58 -12.95 5.02
C LEU A 121 -2.55 -13.50 3.97
N ILE A 122 -3.24 -14.56 4.33
CA ILE A 122 -4.36 -15.11 3.56
C ILE A 122 -5.66 -14.61 4.18
N TYR A 123 -6.64 -14.30 3.34
CA TYR A 123 -7.95 -13.85 3.80
C TYR A 123 -8.61 -14.92 4.70
N PRO A 124 -9.03 -14.56 5.92
CA PRO A 124 -9.57 -15.50 6.89
C PRO A 124 -10.95 -16.02 6.46
N LYS A 125 -11.17 -17.31 6.65
CA LYS A 125 -12.44 -18.00 6.35
C LYS A 125 -13.24 -18.32 7.61
N THR A 126 -12.60 -18.30 8.78
CA THR A 126 -13.20 -18.59 10.08
C THR A 126 -12.99 -17.44 11.06
N LYS A 127 -13.73 -17.47 12.17
CA LYS A 127 -13.59 -16.49 13.24
C LYS A 127 -12.22 -16.57 13.92
N ASP A 128 -11.69 -17.76 14.09
CA ASP A 128 -10.41 -17.98 14.73
C ASP A 128 -9.25 -17.47 13.84
N GLU A 129 -9.31 -17.75 12.53
CA GLU A 129 -8.38 -17.20 11.56
C GLU A 129 -8.43 -15.67 11.50
N THR A 130 -9.63 -15.07 11.64
CA THR A 130 -9.79 -13.61 11.70
C THR A 130 -9.09 -13.03 12.92
N THR A 131 -9.25 -13.68 14.07
CA THR A 131 -8.59 -13.26 15.32
C THR A 131 -7.08 -13.37 15.19
N ASP A 132 -6.57 -14.47 14.62
CA ASP A 132 -5.14 -14.67 14.38
C ASP A 132 -4.58 -13.64 13.41
N MET A 133 -5.29 -13.35 12.31
CA MET A 133 -4.92 -12.30 11.34
C MET A 133 -4.78 -10.94 12.03
N VAL A 134 -5.76 -10.52 12.82
CA VAL A 134 -5.73 -9.23 13.53
C VAL A 134 -4.56 -9.20 14.52
N ASN A 135 -4.28 -10.29 15.23
CA ASN A 135 -3.14 -10.38 16.13
C ASN A 135 -1.80 -10.27 15.41
N LYS A 136 -1.64 -10.93 14.26
CA LYS A 136 -0.45 -10.82 13.41
C LYS A 136 -0.24 -9.39 12.90
N ILE A 137 -1.31 -8.73 12.45
CA ILE A 137 -1.26 -7.33 12.01
C ILE A 137 -0.83 -6.43 13.17
N ASN A 138 -1.43 -6.58 14.36
CA ASN A 138 -1.09 -5.80 15.54
C ASN A 138 0.38 -5.99 15.95
N THR A 139 0.89 -7.22 15.93
CA THR A 139 2.28 -7.54 16.25
C THR A 139 3.23 -6.91 15.25
N PHE A 140 2.93 -7.01 13.96
CA PHE A 140 3.70 -6.41 12.89
C PHE A 140 3.77 -4.88 13.03
N LEU A 141 2.63 -4.23 13.21
CA LEU A 141 2.58 -2.76 13.37
C LEU A 141 3.32 -2.29 14.62
N ASN A 142 3.22 -3.01 15.73
CA ASN A 142 3.98 -2.70 16.94
C ASN A 142 5.49 -2.83 16.70
N SER A 143 5.96 -3.81 15.93
CA SER A 143 7.38 -3.98 15.60
C SER A 143 7.93 -2.83 14.76
N LEU A 144 7.12 -2.27 13.85
CA LEU A 144 7.50 -1.11 13.06
C LEU A 144 7.69 0.16 13.92
N ALA A 145 6.95 0.30 15.01
CA ALA A 145 7.10 1.41 15.94
C ALA A 145 8.43 1.34 16.69
N LEU A 146 8.87 0.13 17.10
CA LEU A 146 10.11 -0.08 17.82
C LEU A 146 11.34 0.17 16.93
N SER A 147 11.35 -0.33 15.71
CA SER A 147 12.48 -0.16 14.78
C SER A 147 12.80 1.29 14.43
N LYS A 148 11.79 2.18 14.39
CA LYS A 148 12.03 3.63 14.19
C LYS A 148 12.57 4.33 15.44
N SER A 149 12.26 3.84 16.64
CA SER A 149 12.80 4.42 17.88
C SER A 149 14.29 4.17 18.02
N ASP A 150 14.76 3.01 17.57
CA ASP A 150 16.18 2.62 17.66
C ASP A 150 17.04 3.34 16.61
N ASN A 151 16.53 3.52 15.39
CA ASN A 151 17.23 4.29 14.34
C ASN A 151 17.36 5.77 14.71
N SER A 152 16.37 6.36 15.37
CA SER A 152 16.42 7.76 15.79
C SER A 152 17.39 8.03 16.95
N LYS A 153 17.73 7.03 17.75
CA LYS A 153 18.78 7.12 18.79
C LYS A 153 20.19 7.04 18.20
N ASN A 154 20.40 6.12 17.27
CA ASN A 154 21.72 5.95 16.62
C ASN A 154 22.15 7.15 15.77
N GLU A 155 21.19 7.89 15.17
CA GLU A 155 21.52 9.13 14.44
C GLU A 155 21.94 10.28 15.36
N LYS A 156 21.39 10.38 16.56
CA LYS A 156 21.78 11.40 17.54
C LYS A 156 23.16 11.16 18.11
N ASP A 157 23.48 9.94 18.43
CA ASP A 157 24.78 9.55 18.98
C ASP A 157 25.94 9.75 17.96
N THR A 158 25.63 9.65 16.66
CA THR A 158 26.63 9.84 15.58
C THR A 158 26.91 11.33 15.29
N VAL A 159 25.97 12.21 15.58
CA VAL A 159 26.13 13.66 15.39
C VAL A 159 26.91 14.30 16.55
N GLU A 160 26.72 13.83 17.78
CA GLU A 160 27.47 14.30 18.95
C GLU A 160 28.97 13.88 18.91
N ALA A 161 29.26 12.72 18.33
CA ALA A 161 30.66 12.22 18.20
C ALA A 161 31.47 12.95 17.13
N LYS A 162 30.88 13.78 16.28
CA LYS A 162 31.58 14.55 15.23
C LYS A 162 31.88 16.03 15.58
N ASN A 163 31.34 16.49 16.72
CA ASN A 163 31.47 17.87 17.19
C ASN A 163 32.26 18.00 18.53
N GLY A 164 33.04 16.97 18.88
CA GLY A 164 33.92 16.97 20.02
C GLY A 164 35.38 17.02 19.62
#